data_4a2b67db9046b8977d5ee05d5cb62ce4
#
_entry.id   4a2b67db9046b8977d5ee05d5cb62ce4
#
_cell.length_a   1.000
_cell.length_b   1.000
_cell.length_c   1.000
_cell.angle_alpha   90.00
_cell.angle_beta   90.00
_cell.angle_gamma   90.00
#
_symmetry.space_group_name_H-M   'P 1'
#
loop_
_entity.id
_entity.type
_entity.pdbx_description
1 polymer ?
#
loop_
_entity_poly.entity_id
_entity_poly.type
_entity_poly.pdbx_seq_one_letter_code
_entity_poly.pdbx_strand_id
1 'polypeptide(L)'
;MKRVAKKIVCLAAVMALCAALLAGCKKQDDKTLFEYAGNEVTYKEAHVYARIMQYSAEQQYASYLGDKLWSTQVGTDKKGKKITMQDSIKDNVINQIKTVKVLADHADDYKVKLTSDEKKQLDESVKSFTKNELGKRVMKVTGADKDYIKEIQQENLIAQKVMNAIIEKADVKVTDDEAKTVKVYKLVFTTKKTDSKTGKEVNMTAKEKAAQLKKAKEALKAIKKGQASRQQPKSIKSIQTTKKATQREKQFSEQSLKMRLPN
;
A
#
# COMPACT_ATOMS: atom_id res chain seq x y z
N MET A 1 33.78 -14.03 -51.26
CA MET A 1 32.58 -13.17 -51.28
C MET A 1 31.30 -13.86 -50.75
N LYS A 2 30.95 -15.10 -51.17
CA LYS A 2 29.70 -15.78 -50.72
C LYS A 2 29.58 -16.05 -49.18
N ARG A 3 30.70 -16.19 -48.44
CA ARG A 3 30.66 -16.45 -46.98
C ARG A 3 30.44 -15.16 -46.17
N VAL A 4 30.85 -14.00 -46.67
CA VAL A 4 30.64 -12.70 -46.00
C VAL A 4 29.21 -12.23 -46.19
N ALA A 5 28.63 -12.43 -47.37
CA ALA A 5 27.23 -12.13 -47.65
C ALA A 5 26.27 -12.95 -46.76
N LYS A 6 26.55 -14.23 -46.53
CA LYS A 6 25.74 -15.06 -45.60
C LYS A 6 25.81 -14.55 -44.16
N LYS A 7 26.95 -14.09 -43.66
CA LYS A 7 27.10 -13.55 -42.31
C LYS A 7 26.35 -12.23 -42.14
N ILE A 8 26.35 -11.35 -43.17
CA ILE A 8 25.62 -10.07 -43.15
C ILE A 8 24.11 -10.34 -43.17
N VAL A 9 23.63 -11.30 -43.95
CA VAL A 9 22.20 -11.65 -43.99
C VAL A 9 21.74 -12.23 -42.62
N CYS A 10 22.55 -13.08 -41.97
CA CYS A 10 22.24 -13.58 -40.64
C CYS A 10 22.22 -12.45 -39.59
N LEU A 11 23.14 -11.50 -39.64
CA LEU A 11 23.20 -10.37 -38.72
C LEU A 11 21.98 -9.46 -38.88
N ALA A 12 21.57 -9.20 -40.12
CA ALA A 12 20.37 -8.42 -40.44
C ALA A 12 19.08 -9.11 -39.99
N ALA A 13 18.99 -10.46 -40.10
CA ALA A 13 17.88 -11.24 -39.63
C ALA A 13 17.77 -11.25 -38.09
N VAL A 14 18.90 -11.31 -37.38
CA VAL A 14 18.93 -11.23 -35.90
C VAL A 14 18.52 -9.84 -35.41
N MET A 15 18.99 -8.77 -36.08
CA MET A 15 18.55 -7.41 -35.74
C MET A 15 17.07 -7.15 -36.03
N ALA A 16 16.53 -7.71 -37.12
CA ALA A 16 15.11 -7.65 -37.42
C ALA A 16 14.26 -8.42 -36.41
N LEU A 17 14.75 -9.58 -35.93
CA LEU A 17 14.09 -10.36 -34.87
C LEU A 17 14.10 -9.62 -33.51
N CYS A 18 15.23 -8.96 -33.17
CA CYS A 18 15.31 -8.12 -31.97
C CYS A 18 14.39 -6.89 -32.04
N ALA A 19 14.29 -6.25 -33.22
CA ALA A 19 13.37 -5.14 -33.44
C ALA A 19 11.90 -5.57 -33.36
N ALA A 20 11.57 -6.77 -33.84
CA ALA A 20 10.21 -7.34 -33.70
C ALA A 20 9.84 -7.70 -32.26
N LEU A 21 10.82 -8.15 -31.46
CA LEU A 21 10.61 -8.40 -30.03
C LEU A 21 10.43 -7.10 -29.23
N LEU A 22 11.12 -6.02 -29.60
CA LEU A 22 10.96 -4.69 -28.98
C LEU A 22 9.65 -4.03 -29.41
N ALA A 23 9.18 -4.22 -30.64
CA ALA A 23 7.88 -3.75 -31.11
C ALA A 23 6.71 -4.57 -30.50
N GLY A 24 6.94 -5.83 -30.16
CA GLY A 24 5.97 -6.70 -29.49
C GLY A 24 5.63 -6.23 -28.07
N CYS A 25 6.60 -5.70 -27.33
CA CYS A 25 6.35 -5.19 -25.97
C CYS A 25 5.48 -3.91 -25.96
N LYS A 26 5.66 -2.99 -26.92
CA LYS A 26 4.81 -1.79 -27.04
C LYS A 26 3.36 -2.10 -27.42
N LYS A 27 3.12 -3.16 -28.19
CA LYS A 27 1.76 -3.56 -28.61
C LYS A 27 0.93 -4.21 -27.52
N GLN A 28 1.52 -4.63 -26.40
CA GLN A 28 0.78 -5.29 -25.32
C GLN A 28 0.26 -4.28 -24.30
N ASP A 29 0.93 -3.17 -24.09
CA ASP A 29 0.53 -2.16 -23.10
C ASP A 29 -0.78 -1.44 -23.47
N ASP A 30 -1.07 -1.29 -24.76
CA ASP A 30 -2.32 -0.67 -25.24
C ASP A 30 -3.48 -1.67 -25.43
N LYS A 31 -3.28 -2.96 -25.13
CA LYS A 31 -4.37 -3.95 -25.18
C LYS A 31 -5.26 -3.85 -23.97
N THR A 32 -6.55 -4.10 -24.19
CA THR A 32 -7.52 -4.29 -23.13
C THR A 32 -7.12 -5.45 -22.24
N LEU A 33 -6.99 -5.20 -20.96
CA LEU A 33 -6.78 -6.22 -19.94
C LEU A 33 -8.11 -6.83 -19.52
N PHE A 34 -9.11 -5.99 -19.28
CA PHE A 34 -10.49 -6.36 -19.00
C PHE A 34 -11.42 -5.16 -19.23
N GLU A 35 -12.72 -5.46 -19.32
CA GLU A 35 -13.77 -4.45 -19.30
C GLU A 35 -14.55 -4.52 -17.99
N TYR A 36 -14.95 -3.39 -17.46
CA TYR A 36 -15.74 -3.31 -16.24
C TYR A 36 -16.65 -2.08 -16.23
N ALA A 37 -17.95 -2.31 -16.02
CA ALA A 37 -18.97 -1.26 -16.02
C ALA A 37 -18.94 -0.36 -17.28
N GLY A 38 -18.69 -0.95 -18.46
CA GLY A 38 -18.58 -0.20 -19.71
C GLY A 38 -17.24 0.49 -19.97
N ASN A 39 -16.32 0.41 -19.01
CA ASN A 39 -14.98 0.97 -19.13
C ASN A 39 -13.97 -0.09 -19.57
N GLU A 40 -13.17 0.24 -20.56
CA GLU A 40 -12.02 -0.52 -20.99
C GLU A 40 -10.82 -0.18 -20.12
N VAL A 41 -10.18 -1.20 -19.55
CA VAL A 41 -8.94 -1.07 -18.76
C VAL A 41 -7.80 -1.70 -19.53
N THR A 42 -6.76 -0.92 -19.81
CA THR A 42 -5.59 -1.41 -20.55
C THR A 42 -4.53 -2.04 -19.64
N TYR A 43 -3.65 -2.86 -20.24
CA TYR A 43 -2.46 -3.34 -19.53
C TYR A 43 -1.58 -2.18 -19.04
N LYS A 44 -1.45 -1.09 -19.81
CA LYS A 44 -0.68 0.09 -19.42
C LYS A 44 -1.23 0.70 -18.14
N GLU A 45 -2.53 0.88 -18.04
CA GLU A 45 -3.18 1.42 -16.85
C GLU A 45 -2.91 0.54 -15.62
N ALA A 46 -3.22 -0.74 -15.73
CA ALA A 46 -2.98 -1.70 -14.65
C ALA A 46 -1.49 -1.77 -14.25
N HIS A 47 -0.58 -1.61 -15.22
CA HIS A 47 0.85 -1.62 -15.00
C HIS A 47 1.32 -0.39 -14.22
N VAL A 48 0.76 0.81 -14.49
CA VAL A 48 1.03 2.03 -13.71
C VAL A 48 0.64 1.81 -12.25
N TYR A 49 -0.59 1.37 -11.97
CA TYR A 49 -1.04 1.08 -10.62
C TYR A 49 -0.17 0.01 -9.94
N ALA A 50 0.14 -1.08 -10.65
CA ALA A 50 0.95 -2.17 -10.13
C ALA A 50 2.35 -1.69 -9.71
N ARG A 51 3.00 -0.85 -10.52
CA ARG A 51 4.33 -0.33 -10.20
C ARG A 51 4.34 0.60 -9.00
N ILE A 52 3.31 1.42 -8.83
CA ILE A 52 3.16 2.28 -7.65
C ILE A 52 2.96 1.43 -6.39
N MET A 53 2.07 0.43 -6.43
CA MET A 53 1.84 -0.48 -5.30
C MET A 53 3.05 -1.34 -4.98
N GLN A 54 3.74 -1.86 -6.01
CA GLN A 54 4.97 -2.62 -5.87
C GLN A 54 6.03 -1.81 -5.13
N TYR A 55 6.28 -0.57 -5.56
CA TYR A 55 7.24 0.30 -4.90
C TYR A 55 6.89 0.52 -3.41
N SER A 56 5.62 0.75 -3.11
CA SER A 56 5.16 0.92 -1.73
C SER A 56 5.41 -0.33 -0.89
N ALA A 57 5.14 -1.52 -1.43
CA ALA A 57 5.42 -2.79 -0.76
C ALA A 57 6.93 -3.02 -0.55
N GLU A 58 7.75 -2.70 -1.55
CA GLU A 58 9.21 -2.77 -1.45
C GLU A 58 9.74 -1.85 -0.35
N GLN A 59 9.29 -0.60 -0.28
CA GLN A 59 9.70 0.34 0.76
C GLN A 59 9.31 -0.13 2.16
N GLN A 60 8.19 -0.80 2.30
CA GLN A 60 7.67 -1.22 3.59
C GLN A 60 8.26 -2.55 4.07
N TYR A 61 8.45 -3.51 3.18
CA TYR A 61 8.71 -4.90 3.55
C TYR A 61 10.05 -5.46 3.07
N ALA A 62 10.74 -4.84 2.08
CA ALA A 62 11.96 -5.41 1.52
C ALA A 62 13.08 -5.58 2.56
N SER A 63 13.17 -4.67 3.55
CA SER A 63 14.17 -4.77 4.62
C SER A 63 13.98 -6.01 5.53
N TYR A 64 12.76 -6.56 5.60
CA TYR A 64 12.41 -7.71 6.43
C TYR A 64 12.36 -9.01 5.66
N LEU A 65 11.89 -8.97 4.41
CA LEU A 65 11.57 -10.16 3.61
C LEU A 65 12.58 -10.41 2.50
N GLY A 66 13.37 -9.40 2.11
CA GLY A 66 14.37 -9.51 1.04
C GLY A 66 13.78 -10.12 -0.23
N ASP A 67 14.50 -11.06 -0.82
CA ASP A 67 14.12 -11.74 -2.06
C ASP A 67 12.83 -12.57 -1.95
N LYS A 68 12.38 -12.87 -0.71
CA LYS A 68 11.15 -13.63 -0.47
C LYS A 68 9.89 -12.77 -0.47
N LEU A 69 10.01 -11.44 -0.59
CA LEU A 69 8.89 -10.52 -0.51
C LEU A 69 7.69 -10.97 -1.35
N TRP A 70 7.90 -11.23 -2.62
CA TRP A 70 6.83 -11.52 -3.57
C TRP A 70 6.21 -12.91 -3.41
N SER A 71 6.99 -13.87 -2.93
CA SER A 71 6.55 -15.25 -2.66
C SER A 71 6.03 -15.46 -1.23
N THR A 72 6.15 -14.45 -0.36
CA THR A 72 5.67 -14.54 1.03
C THR A 72 4.16 -14.70 1.05
N GLN A 73 3.69 -15.73 1.76
CA GLN A 73 2.26 -15.94 1.98
C GLN A 73 1.71 -14.85 2.92
N VAL A 74 0.68 -14.14 2.45
CA VAL A 74 0.00 -13.08 3.21
C VAL A 74 -1.44 -13.45 3.62
N GLY A 75 -1.96 -14.56 3.10
CA GLY A 75 -3.30 -15.04 3.43
C GLY A 75 -3.62 -16.37 2.77
N THR A 76 -4.91 -16.72 2.86
CA THR A 76 -5.52 -17.84 2.14
C THR A 76 -6.87 -17.40 1.58
N ASP A 77 -7.23 -17.89 0.40
CA ASP A 77 -8.56 -17.67 -0.17
C ASP A 77 -9.65 -18.54 0.50
N LYS A 78 -10.89 -18.36 0.08
CA LYS A 78 -12.04 -19.12 0.60
C LYS A 78 -11.95 -20.63 0.34
N LYS A 79 -11.08 -21.06 -0.57
CA LYS A 79 -10.83 -22.47 -0.93
C LYS A 79 -9.58 -23.02 -0.23
N GLY A 80 -8.94 -22.27 0.64
CA GLY A 80 -7.71 -22.67 1.35
C GLY A 80 -6.42 -22.53 0.52
N LYS A 81 -6.47 -21.96 -0.69
CA LYS A 81 -5.28 -21.70 -1.51
C LYS A 81 -4.48 -20.57 -0.90
N LYS A 82 -3.17 -20.73 -0.82
CA LYS A 82 -2.24 -19.70 -0.35
C LYS A 82 -2.25 -18.50 -1.29
N ILE A 83 -2.38 -17.31 -0.70
CA ILE A 83 -2.27 -16.02 -1.39
C ILE A 83 -0.89 -15.46 -1.08
N THR A 84 -0.08 -15.21 -2.11
CA THR A 84 1.23 -14.57 -1.96
C THR A 84 1.10 -13.04 -1.95
N MET A 85 2.16 -12.33 -1.54
CA MET A 85 2.22 -10.86 -1.66
C MET A 85 1.98 -10.42 -3.11
N GLN A 86 2.57 -11.13 -4.08
CA GLN A 86 2.37 -10.85 -5.50
C GLN A 86 0.90 -10.99 -5.92
N ASP A 87 0.21 -12.05 -5.49
CA ASP A 87 -1.21 -12.27 -5.80
C ASP A 87 -2.05 -11.16 -5.17
N SER A 88 -1.78 -10.82 -3.90
CA SER A 88 -2.50 -9.76 -3.18
C SER A 88 -2.35 -8.40 -3.87
N ILE A 89 -1.15 -8.05 -4.35
CA ILE A 89 -0.95 -6.79 -5.09
C ILE A 89 -1.73 -6.79 -6.39
N LYS A 90 -1.73 -7.89 -7.16
CA LYS A 90 -2.51 -8.00 -8.40
C LYS A 90 -4.01 -7.80 -8.15
N ASP A 91 -4.54 -8.49 -7.16
CA ASP A 91 -5.96 -8.37 -6.80
C ASP A 91 -6.31 -6.95 -6.34
N ASN A 92 -5.45 -6.32 -5.54
CA ASN A 92 -5.64 -4.95 -5.09
C ASN A 92 -5.63 -3.95 -6.26
N VAL A 93 -4.72 -4.10 -7.22
CA VAL A 93 -4.67 -3.27 -8.44
C VAL A 93 -6.00 -3.36 -9.19
N ILE A 94 -6.47 -4.57 -9.48
CA ILE A 94 -7.71 -4.80 -10.22
C ILE A 94 -8.91 -4.19 -9.47
N ASN A 95 -8.99 -4.42 -8.17
CA ASN A 95 -10.09 -3.90 -7.35
C ASN A 95 -10.05 -2.36 -7.25
N GLN A 96 -8.87 -1.77 -7.12
CA GLN A 96 -8.73 -0.31 -7.09
C GLN A 96 -9.19 0.31 -8.42
N ILE A 97 -8.73 -0.21 -9.56
CA ILE A 97 -9.14 0.30 -10.88
C ILE A 97 -10.64 0.20 -11.05
N LYS A 98 -11.24 -0.96 -10.74
CA LYS A 98 -12.70 -1.14 -10.79
C LYS A 98 -13.45 -0.11 -9.94
N THR A 99 -12.96 0.12 -8.72
CA THR A 99 -13.57 1.12 -7.82
C THR A 99 -13.45 2.53 -8.39
N VAL A 100 -12.30 2.90 -8.93
CA VAL A 100 -12.07 4.21 -9.54
C VAL A 100 -12.98 4.42 -10.74
N LYS A 101 -13.05 3.44 -11.67
CA LYS A 101 -13.90 3.51 -12.86
C LYS A 101 -15.39 3.73 -12.49
N VAL A 102 -15.91 2.87 -11.60
CA VAL A 102 -17.32 2.98 -11.18
C VAL A 102 -17.60 4.33 -10.51
N LEU A 103 -16.75 4.76 -9.60
CA LEU A 103 -16.96 6.04 -8.92
C LEU A 103 -16.85 7.23 -9.88
N ALA A 104 -15.88 7.21 -10.80
CA ALA A 104 -15.69 8.29 -11.77
C ALA A 104 -16.89 8.40 -12.74
N ASP A 105 -17.47 7.28 -13.17
CA ASP A 105 -18.66 7.24 -14.03
C ASP A 105 -19.88 7.90 -13.37
N HIS A 106 -19.96 7.85 -12.03
CA HIS A 106 -21.05 8.47 -11.28
C HIS A 106 -20.79 9.94 -10.89
N ALA A 107 -19.76 10.58 -11.47
CA ALA A 107 -19.43 11.96 -11.14
C ALA A 107 -20.59 12.94 -11.38
N ASP A 108 -21.32 12.78 -12.47
CA ASP A 108 -22.46 13.64 -12.80
C ASP A 108 -23.65 13.41 -11.87
N ASP A 109 -23.92 12.17 -11.43
CA ASP A 109 -24.98 11.82 -10.48
C ASP A 109 -24.80 12.53 -9.13
N TYR A 110 -23.55 12.72 -8.75
CA TYR A 110 -23.17 13.42 -7.51
C TYR A 110 -22.78 14.87 -7.74
N LYS A 111 -22.92 15.39 -8.98
CA LYS A 111 -22.55 16.77 -9.39
C LYS A 111 -21.09 17.10 -9.06
N VAL A 112 -20.21 16.11 -9.16
CA VAL A 112 -18.78 16.24 -8.91
C VAL A 112 -18.07 16.75 -10.15
N LYS A 113 -17.37 17.86 -10.01
CA LYS A 113 -16.47 18.43 -11.02
C LYS A 113 -15.20 18.95 -10.34
N LEU A 114 -14.10 18.98 -11.06
CA LEU A 114 -12.89 19.59 -10.56
C LEU A 114 -12.96 21.11 -10.71
N THR A 115 -12.70 21.82 -9.63
CA THR A 115 -12.55 23.26 -9.62
C THR A 115 -11.28 23.70 -10.32
N SER A 116 -11.13 25.00 -10.62
CA SER A 116 -9.89 25.55 -11.20
C SER A 116 -8.67 25.33 -10.31
N ASP A 117 -8.85 25.42 -8.99
CA ASP A 117 -7.75 25.23 -8.04
C ASP A 117 -7.35 23.76 -7.93
N GLU A 118 -8.31 22.83 -7.91
CA GLU A 118 -8.05 21.40 -7.94
C GLU A 118 -7.31 20.99 -9.21
N LYS A 119 -7.66 21.58 -10.37
CA LYS A 119 -6.93 21.34 -11.64
C LYS A 119 -5.49 21.84 -11.55
N LYS A 120 -5.23 22.99 -10.94
CA LYS A 120 -3.87 23.50 -10.71
C LYS A 120 -3.08 22.57 -9.78
N GLN A 121 -3.69 22.16 -8.66
CA GLN A 121 -3.07 21.21 -7.72
C GLN A 121 -2.79 19.86 -8.38
N LEU A 122 -3.68 19.37 -9.23
CA LEU A 122 -3.44 18.17 -10.03
C LEU A 122 -2.21 18.34 -10.93
N ASP A 123 -2.11 19.46 -11.66
CA ASP A 123 -0.97 19.74 -12.54
C ASP A 123 0.36 19.79 -11.75
N GLU A 124 0.35 20.38 -10.57
CA GLU A 124 1.52 20.41 -9.66
C GLU A 124 1.85 19.01 -9.13
N SER A 125 0.85 18.22 -8.75
CA SER A 125 1.02 16.83 -8.32
C SER A 125 1.64 15.96 -9.41
N VAL A 126 1.11 16.05 -10.63
CA VAL A 126 1.64 15.35 -11.81
C VAL A 126 3.08 15.79 -12.09
N LYS A 127 3.36 17.08 -12.05
CA LYS A 127 4.71 17.61 -12.24
C LYS A 127 5.68 17.10 -11.17
N SER A 128 5.25 17.03 -9.92
CA SER A 128 6.05 16.51 -8.82
C SER A 128 6.29 15.00 -8.98
N PHE A 129 5.24 14.23 -9.27
CA PHE A 129 5.34 12.79 -9.48
C PHE A 129 6.28 12.45 -10.63
N THR A 130 6.11 13.06 -11.80
CA THR A 130 6.92 12.74 -12.99
C THR A 130 8.40 13.12 -12.85
N LYS A 131 8.72 13.99 -11.89
CA LYS A 131 10.10 14.40 -11.60
C LYS A 131 10.78 13.55 -10.52
N ASN A 132 10.01 12.88 -9.66
CA ASN A 132 10.58 12.04 -8.60
C ASN A 132 11.05 10.67 -9.15
N GLU A 133 11.81 9.94 -8.32
CA GLU A 133 12.39 8.65 -8.71
C GLU A 133 11.33 7.60 -9.05
N LEU A 134 10.25 7.54 -8.28
CA LEU A 134 9.16 6.60 -8.53
C LEU A 134 8.49 6.89 -9.87
N GLY A 135 8.09 8.14 -10.11
CA GLY A 135 7.43 8.54 -11.35
C GLY A 135 8.29 8.29 -12.59
N LYS A 136 9.58 8.63 -12.53
CA LYS A 136 10.53 8.33 -13.62
C LYS A 136 10.61 6.82 -13.91
N ARG A 137 10.67 6.00 -12.84
CA ARG A 137 10.68 4.53 -12.98
C ARG A 137 9.37 4.01 -13.56
N VAL A 138 8.23 4.48 -13.06
CA VAL A 138 6.90 4.10 -13.57
C VAL A 138 6.81 4.43 -15.05
N MET A 139 7.05 5.68 -15.45
CA MET A 139 6.98 6.12 -16.85
C MET A 139 7.92 5.32 -17.76
N LYS A 140 9.17 5.08 -17.31
CA LYS A 140 10.15 4.30 -18.08
C LYS A 140 9.70 2.87 -18.34
N VAL A 141 9.10 2.20 -17.34
CA VAL A 141 8.76 0.77 -17.41
C VAL A 141 7.42 0.57 -18.11
N THR A 142 6.46 1.48 -17.92
CA THR A 142 5.10 1.34 -18.45
C THR A 142 4.89 2.05 -19.78
N GLY A 143 5.86 2.86 -20.22
CA GLY A 143 5.70 3.71 -21.41
C GLY A 143 4.64 4.81 -21.25
N ALA A 144 4.11 5.02 -20.02
CA ALA A 144 3.18 6.10 -19.74
C ALA A 144 3.90 7.45 -19.85
N ASP A 145 3.32 8.39 -20.53
CA ASP A 145 3.77 9.78 -20.56
C ASP A 145 3.14 10.62 -19.45
N LYS A 146 3.46 11.90 -19.42
CA LYS A 146 2.95 12.82 -18.40
C LYS A 146 1.42 12.98 -18.50
N ASP A 147 0.88 13.02 -19.70
CA ASP A 147 -0.55 13.24 -19.91
C ASP A 147 -1.35 12.01 -19.49
N TYR A 148 -0.85 10.81 -19.78
CA TYR A 148 -1.43 9.58 -19.31
C TYR A 148 -1.42 9.47 -17.76
N ILE A 149 -0.32 9.87 -17.11
CA ILE A 149 -0.27 9.95 -15.64
C ILE A 149 -1.28 10.98 -15.11
N LYS A 150 -1.46 12.11 -15.81
CA LYS A 150 -2.44 13.12 -15.45
C LYS A 150 -3.87 12.58 -15.53
N GLU A 151 -4.21 11.84 -16.58
CA GLU A 151 -5.52 11.20 -16.74
C GLU A 151 -5.82 10.26 -15.58
N ILE A 152 -4.89 9.35 -15.25
CA ILE A 152 -5.05 8.43 -14.11
C ILE A 152 -5.23 9.21 -12.79
N GLN A 153 -4.42 10.24 -12.52
CA GLN A 153 -4.54 11.00 -11.29
C GLN A 153 -5.84 11.82 -11.23
N GLN A 154 -6.29 12.36 -12.36
CA GLN A 154 -7.55 13.08 -12.47
C GLN A 154 -8.74 12.17 -12.18
N GLU A 155 -8.76 10.99 -12.76
CA GLU A 155 -9.82 10.00 -12.53
C GLU A 155 -9.87 9.57 -11.06
N ASN A 156 -8.72 9.31 -10.45
CA ASN A 156 -8.64 9.01 -9.01
C ASN A 156 -9.17 10.16 -8.14
N LEU A 157 -8.86 11.40 -8.48
CA LEU A 157 -9.35 12.57 -7.75
C LEU A 157 -10.86 12.73 -7.87
N ILE A 158 -11.42 12.51 -9.06
CA ILE A 158 -12.87 12.52 -9.30
C ILE A 158 -13.52 11.40 -8.47
N ALA A 159 -13.01 10.18 -8.56
CA ALA A 159 -13.54 9.05 -7.80
C ALA A 159 -13.52 9.31 -6.28
N GLN A 160 -12.46 9.91 -5.77
CA GLN A 160 -12.38 10.31 -4.35
C GLN A 160 -13.46 11.33 -3.98
N LYS A 161 -13.70 12.33 -4.82
CA LYS A 161 -14.76 13.33 -4.59
C LYS A 161 -16.16 12.70 -4.61
N VAL A 162 -16.41 11.77 -5.53
CA VAL A 162 -17.69 11.03 -5.58
C VAL A 162 -17.85 10.20 -4.30
N MET A 163 -16.81 9.47 -3.87
CA MET A 163 -16.85 8.72 -2.62
C MET A 163 -17.19 9.62 -1.43
N ASN A 164 -16.57 10.81 -1.33
CA ASN A 164 -16.85 11.77 -0.28
C ASN A 164 -18.33 12.24 -0.35
N ALA A 165 -18.85 12.55 -1.54
CA ALA A 165 -20.23 12.95 -1.71
C ALA A 165 -21.24 11.83 -1.34
N ILE A 166 -20.87 10.55 -1.59
CA ILE A 166 -21.66 9.39 -1.14
C ILE A 166 -21.67 9.33 0.39
N ILE A 167 -20.50 9.47 1.03
CA ILE A 167 -20.37 9.43 2.49
C ILE A 167 -21.16 10.58 3.14
N GLU A 168 -21.10 11.79 2.60
CA GLU A 168 -21.84 12.94 3.10
C GLU A 168 -23.37 12.75 2.99
N LYS A 169 -23.84 12.06 1.94
CA LYS A 169 -25.27 11.76 1.76
C LYS A 169 -25.74 10.54 2.56
N ALA A 170 -24.81 9.71 3.03
CA ALA A 170 -25.13 8.53 3.82
C ALA A 170 -25.64 8.96 5.19
N ASP A 171 -26.95 8.76 5.47
CA ASP A 171 -27.54 8.95 6.80
C ASP A 171 -27.09 7.82 7.75
N VAL A 172 -25.82 7.85 8.12
CA VAL A 172 -25.25 6.89 9.06
C VAL A 172 -25.52 7.40 10.47
N LYS A 173 -26.57 6.90 11.09
CA LYS A 173 -26.84 7.12 12.52
C LYS A 173 -25.86 6.24 13.32
N VAL A 174 -24.75 6.83 13.71
CA VAL A 174 -23.81 6.21 14.64
C VAL A 174 -24.33 6.42 16.06
N THR A 175 -24.57 5.36 16.80
CA THR A 175 -24.93 5.45 18.22
C THR A 175 -23.73 5.89 19.06
N ASP A 176 -23.99 6.48 20.23
CA ASP A 176 -22.92 6.88 21.15
C ASP A 176 -22.00 5.71 21.54
N ASP A 177 -22.54 4.48 21.62
CA ASP A 177 -21.75 3.29 21.91
C ASP A 177 -20.84 2.87 20.74
N GLU A 178 -21.28 3.04 19.48
CA GLU A 178 -20.44 2.81 18.29
C GLU A 178 -19.38 3.89 18.11
N ALA A 179 -19.69 5.14 18.46
CA ALA A 179 -18.75 6.25 18.44
C ALA A 179 -17.74 6.23 19.60
N LYS A 180 -17.99 5.37 20.62
CA LYS A 180 -17.20 5.31 21.83
C LYS A 180 -15.77 4.85 21.58
N THR A 181 -14.83 5.76 21.73
CA THR A 181 -13.40 5.46 21.66
C THR A 181 -12.91 5.01 23.04
N VAL A 182 -12.41 3.81 23.16
CA VAL A 182 -11.79 3.30 24.38
C VAL A 182 -10.27 3.43 24.33
N LYS A 183 -9.67 4.00 25.37
CA LYS A 183 -8.23 4.02 25.52
C LYS A 183 -7.78 2.70 26.12
N VAL A 184 -7.04 1.90 25.36
CA VAL A 184 -6.51 0.61 25.81
C VAL A 184 -5.02 0.72 26.12
N TYR A 185 -4.60 0.07 27.20
CA TYR A 185 -3.19 -0.10 27.54
C TYR A 185 -2.80 -1.55 27.30
N LYS A 186 -1.81 -1.76 26.44
CA LYS A 186 -1.29 -3.09 26.12
C LYS A 186 -0.03 -3.36 26.94
N LEU A 187 -0.07 -4.38 27.79
CA LEU A 187 1.10 -4.92 28.49
C LEU A 187 1.65 -6.11 27.72
N VAL A 188 2.89 -6.01 27.26
CA VAL A 188 3.55 -7.07 26.48
C VAL A 188 4.65 -7.71 27.31
N PHE A 189 4.58 -9.03 27.49
CA PHE A 189 5.62 -9.85 28.11
C PHE A 189 6.31 -10.65 27.00
N THR A 190 7.56 -10.28 26.67
CA THR A 190 8.30 -10.92 25.58
C THR A 190 8.85 -12.27 26.04
N THR A 191 8.93 -13.24 25.11
CA THR A 191 9.59 -14.54 25.28
C THR A 191 10.95 -14.59 24.58
N LYS A 192 11.39 -13.45 24.07
CA LYS A 192 12.68 -13.26 23.42
C LYS A 192 13.49 -12.19 24.15
N LYS A 193 14.81 -12.28 24.03
CA LYS A 193 15.76 -11.31 24.58
C LYS A 193 16.87 -11.03 23.56
N THR A 194 17.52 -9.88 23.69
CA THR A 194 18.74 -9.58 22.91
C THR A 194 19.93 -10.27 23.56
N ASP A 195 20.64 -11.07 22.79
CA ASP A 195 21.91 -11.65 23.22
C ASP A 195 22.97 -10.54 23.34
N SER A 196 23.61 -10.45 24.50
CA SER A 196 24.55 -9.37 24.81
C SER A 196 25.85 -9.44 24.02
N LYS A 197 26.19 -10.61 23.48
CA LYS A 197 27.46 -10.81 22.74
C LYS A 197 27.24 -10.57 21.24
N THR A 198 26.10 -11.00 20.70
CA THR A 198 25.84 -10.97 19.25
C THR A 198 24.91 -9.86 18.83
N GLY A 199 24.21 -9.20 19.77
CA GLY A 199 23.18 -8.21 19.49
C GLY A 199 21.90 -8.79 18.82
N LYS A 200 21.85 -10.10 18.60
CA LYS A 200 20.73 -10.78 17.93
C LYS A 200 19.62 -11.13 18.91
N GLU A 201 18.40 -11.14 18.42
CA GLU A 201 17.24 -11.59 19.17
C GLU A 201 17.24 -13.12 19.30
N VAL A 202 17.20 -13.64 20.53
CA VAL A 202 17.21 -15.06 20.84
C VAL A 202 16.02 -15.42 21.75
N ASN A 203 15.58 -16.65 21.67
CA ASN A 203 14.53 -17.14 22.55
C ASN A 203 15.01 -17.22 24.01
N MET A 204 14.18 -16.80 24.94
CA MET A 204 14.42 -17.01 26.37
C MET A 204 14.38 -18.51 26.70
N THR A 205 15.16 -18.91 27.71
CA THR A 205 15.13 -20.25 28.29
C THR A 205 13.77 -20.56 28.94
N ALA A 206 13.49 -21.83 29.20
CA ALA A 206 12.24 -22.23 29.89
C ALA A 206 12.07 -21.53 31.24
N LYS A 207 13.15 -21.39 32.03
CA LYS A 207 13.17 -20.69 33.32
C LYS A 207 12.83 -19.20 33.17
N GLU A 208 13.41 -18.52 32.17
CA GLU A 208 13.14 -17.11 31.89
C GLU A 208 11.71 -16.90 31.40
N LYS A 209 11.19 -17.78 30.53
CA LYS A 209 9.79 -17.76 30.08
C LYS A 209 8.81 -17.94 31.25
N ALA A 210 9.10 -18.87 32.16
CA ALA A 210 8.30 -19.06 33.37
C ALA A 210 8.28 -17.83 34.27
N ALA A 211 9.42 -17.14 34.41
CA ALA A 211 9.50 -15.87 35.15
C ALA A 211 8.67 -14.77 34.48
N GLN A 212 8.68 -14.66 33.17
CA GLN A 212 7.82 -13.70 32.42
C GLN A 212 6.33 -14.03 32.59
N LEU A 213 5.96 -15.31 32.52
CA LEU A 213 4.59 -15.75 32.75
C LEU A 213 4.11 -15.39 34.16
N LYS A 214 4.97 -15.58 35.19
CA LYS A 214 4.66 -15.17 36.55
C LYS A 214 4.37 -13.69 36.65
N LYS A 215 5.22 -12.85 36.06
CA LYS A 215 5.01 -11.38 35.99
C LYS A 215 3.71 -11.02 35.30
N ALA A 216 3.37 -11.70 34.18
CA ALA A 216 2.12 -11.47 33.45
C ALA A 216 0.89 -11.80 34.31
N LYS A 217 0.92 -12.93 35.06
CA LYS A 217 -0.13 -13.32 35.98
C LYS A 217 -0.29 -12.34 37.15
N GLU A 218 0.81 -11.84 37.69
CA GLU A 218 0.82 -10.82 38.76
C GLU A 218 0.23 -9.49 38.26
N ALA A 219 0.60 -9.06 37.07
CA ALA A 219 0.04 -7.85 36.44
C ALA A 219 -1.46 -7.98 36.20
N LEU A 220 -1.92 -9.17 35.70
CA LEU A 220 -3.34 -9.45 35.51
C LEU A 220 -4.12 -9.42 36.83
N LYS A 221 -3.53 -9.97 37.88
CA LYS A 221 -4.15 -9.97 39.24
C LYS A 221 -4.27 -8.54 39.79
N ALA A 222 -3.24 -7.69 39.56
CA ALA A 222 -3.27 -6.30 39.97
C ALA A 222 -4.35 -5.49 39.20
N ILE A 223 -4.47 -5.72 37.86
CA ILE A 223 -5.50 -5.10 37.04
C ILE A 223 -6.90 -5.49 37.51
N LYS A 224 -7.15 -6.78 37.76
CA LYS A 224 -8.45 -7.27 38.26
C LYS A 224 -8.82 -6.70 39.65
N LYS A 225 -7.86 -6.31 40.47
CA LYS A 225 -8.08 -5.64 41.76
C LYS A 225 -8.27 -4.13 41.65
N GLY A 226 -8.36 -3.57 40.44
CA GLY A 226 -8.54 -2.10 40.21
C GLY A 226 -7.29 -1.27 40.52
N GLN A 227 -6.13 -1.88 40.77
CA GLN A 227 -4.90 -1.18 41.14
C GLN A 227 -4.14 -0.60 39.91
N ALA A 228 -4.63 -0.84 38.71
CA ALA A 228 -3.84 -0.61 37.48
C ALA A 228 -4.09 0.72 36.77
N SER A 229 -4.88 1.64 37.30
CA SER A 229 -5.24 2.82 36.51
C SER A 229 -4.35 4.07 36.71
N ARG A 230 -3.47 4.13 37.70
CA ARG A 230 -2.70 5.38 37.98
C ARG A 230 -1.23 5.25 38.38
N GLN A 231 -0.70 4.07 38.70
CA GLN A 231 0.70 3.94 39.07
C GLN A 231 1.35 2.79 38.32
N GLN A 232 2.30 3.12 37.42
CA GLN A 232 3.23 2.13 36.90
C GLN A 232 3.98 1.51 38.07
N PRO A 233 3.94 0.16 38.27
CA PRO A 233 4.79 -0.46 39.31
C PRO A 233 6.24 -0.18 38.94
N LYS A 234 7.00 0.39 39.87
CA LYS A 234 8.43 0.74 39.72
C LYS A 234 9.34 -0.41 39.31
N SER A 235 8.83 -1.64 39.35
CA SER A 235 9.54 -2.87 38.94
C SER A 235 9.43 -3.18 37.43
N ILE A 236 8.66 -2.43 36.63
CA ILE A 236 8.53 -2.64 35.19
C ILE A 236 9.33 -1.54 34.46
N LYS A 237 10.64 -1.45 34.74
CA LYS A 237 11.56 -0.54 34.03
C LYS A 237 11.93 -0.98 32.61
N SER A 238 11.29 -1.97 32.03
CA SER A 238 11.57 -2.43 30.66
C SER A 238 10.32 -2.57 29.78
N ILE A 239 9.29 -1.78 30.04
CA ILE A 239 8.28 -1.53 29.00
C ILE A 239 8.82 -0.36 28.19
N GLN A 240 9.56 -0.63 27.13
CA GLN A 240 9.70 0.33 26.04
C GLN A 240 8.31 0.55 25.48
N THR A 241 7.59 1.51 26.07
CA THR A 241 6.51 2.17 25.37
C THR A 241 7.15 2.76 24.12
N THR A 242 6.83 2.19 22.99
CA THR A 242 7.13 2.79 21.70
C THR A 242 6.32 4.09 21.61
N LYS A 243 6.78 5.14 22.32
CA LYS A 243 6.29 6.52 22.16
C LYS A 243 6.30 6.97 20.69
N LYS A 244 7.13 6.34 19.85
CA LYS A 244 7.17 6.55 18.41
C LYS A 244 5.91 6.08 17.66
N ALA A 245 5.22 5.02 18.10
CA ALA A 245 3.98 4.57 17.46
C ALA A 245 2.84 5.55 17.75
N THR A 246 2.69 5.97 19.00
CA THR A 246 1.63 6.90 19.42
C THR A 246 1.80 8.31 18.82
N GLN A 247 3.03 8.76 18.58
CA GLN A 247 3.28 10.03 17.88
C GLN A 247 2.99 9.94 16.37
N ARG A 248 3.29 8.81 15.72
CA ARG A 248 2.92 8.59 14.32
C ARG A 248 1.41 8.47 14.12
N GLU A 249 0.70 7.79 15.01
CA GLU A 249 -0.76 7.70 14.97
C GLU A 249 -1.42 9.05 15.24
N LYS A 250 -0.91 9.85 16.19
CA LYS A 250 -1.38 11.24 16.38
C LYS A 250 -1.10 12.12 15.17
N GLN A 251 0.09 12.07 14.59
CA GLN A 251 0.41 12.82 13.37
C GLN A 251 -0.44 12.40 12.18
N PHE A 252 -0.73 11.10 12.04
CA PHE A 252 -1.57 10.58 10.96
C PHE A 252 -3.04 10.99 11.16
N SER A 253 -3.56 10.95 12.39
CA SER A 253 -4.92 11.41 12.71
C SER A 253 -5.06 12.92 12.59
N GLU A 254 -4.07 13.70 13.01
CA GLU A 254 -4.08 15.16 12.88
C GLU A 254 -3.90 15.62 11.43
N GLN A 255 -3.08 14.95 10.62
CA GLN A 255 -2.98 15.21 9.19
C GLN A 255 -4.25 14.80 8.44
N SER A 256 -4.88 13.69 8.81
CA SER A 256 -6.18 13.29 8.25
C SER A 256 -7.31 14.22 8.63
N LEU A 257 -7.28 14.79 9.85
CA LEU A 257 -8.26 15.80 10.28
C LEU A 257 -8.03 17.15 9.58
N LYS A 258 -6.79 17.59 9.40
CA LYS A 258 -6.45 18.83 8.69
C LYS A 258 -6.73 18.77 7.19
N MET A 259 -6.72 17.58 6.58
CA MET A 259 -7.17 17.38 5.19
C MET A 259 -8.70 17.34 5.05
N ARG A 260 -9.45 17.28 6.15
CA ARG A 260 -10.93 17.20 6.14
C ARG A 260 -11.66 18.51 6.42
N LEU A 261 -10.95 19.58 6.72
CA LEU A 261 -11.57 20.90 6.93
C LEU A 261 -10.99 21.90 5.95
N PRO A 262 -11.70 22.27 4.88
CA PRO A 262 -11.45 23.53 4.20
C PRO A 262 -11.99 24.67 5.07
N ASN A 263 -11.17 25.69 5.28
CA ASN A 263 -11.64 26.99 5.75
C ASN A 263 -12.58 27.62 4.73
#